data_322f8a9f65a651bd09dfd1978d59d689
#
_entry.id   322f8a9f65a651bd09dfd1978d59d689
#
_cell.length_a   1.000
_cell.length_b   1.000
_cell.length_c   1.000
_cell.angle_alpha   90.00
_cell.angle_beta   90.00
_cell.angle_gamma   90.00
#
_symmetry.space_group_name_H-M   'P 1'
#
loop_
_entity.id
_entity.type
_entity.pdbx_description
1 polymer ?
#
loop_
_entity_poly.entity_id
_entity_poly.type
_entity_poly.pdbx_seq_one_letter_code
_entity_poly.pdbx_strand_id
1 'polypeptide(L)'
;ILISFLLLSSQAFSQNTQITSFSKSKKLLLKLYKDTPVTLYCGCSYKGKKPNLSSCGYIPKKNKKRANRIEWEHVVPAHAFGQSFSEWRNGHPKCVKKNGKKFKGRKCAEKVNKEYRRMQADMFNLYPAIGEVNGRRSNYSMAIIKGEKREFGKCDVEIKKKKVEPRESIRGEIARTYMYMDSVYPGRGIISKKNRKLFDAWNKSDPVDEWECERAKRIEKIQGNRNEVVMRDC
;
A
#
# COMPACT_ATOMS: atom_id res chain seq x y z
N ILE A 1 -9.08 47.53 -21.53
CA ILE A 1 -9.56 46.45 -20.66
C ILE A 1 -8.61 45.28 -20.87
N LEU A 2 -7.64 45.12 -19.92
CA LEU A 2 -6.76 43.95 -19.91
C LEU A 2 -7.48 42.79 -19.23
N ILE A 3 -7.82 41.74 -20.01
CA ILE A 3 -8.36 40.50 -19.47
C ILE A 3 -7.14 39.65 -19.03
N SER A 4 -6.88 39.60 -17.72
CA SER A 4 -5.88 38.74 -17.13
C SER A 4 -6.41 37.29 -17.13
N PHE A 5 -5.86 36.46 -18.01
CA PHE A 5 -6.11 35.03 -17.97
C PHE A 5 -5.35 34.42 -16.78
N LEU A 6 -6.05 34.12 -15.69
CA LEU A 6 -5.54 33.24 -14.64
C LEU A 6 -5.40 31.82 -15.23
N LEU A 7 -4.20 31.44 -15.58
CA LEU A 7 -3.84 30.06 -15.84
C LEU A 7 -3.92 29.29 -14.52
N LEU A 8 -5.05 28.67 -14.25
CA LEU A 8 -5.17 27.63 -13.25
C LEU A 8 -4.31 26.44 -13.71
N SER A 9 -3.09 26.38 -13.18
CA SER A 9 -2.24 25.18 -13.33
C SER A 9 -2.94 24.02 -12.64
N SER A 10 -3.63 23.17 -13.41
CA SER A 10 -4.07 21.87 -12.93
C SER A 10 -2.82 21.09 -12.51
N GLN A 11 -2.59 20.95 -11.21
CA GLN A 11 -1.53 20.09 -10.70
C GLN A 11 -1.86 18.65 -11.13
N ALA A 12 -1.20 18.21 -12.18
CA ALA A 12 -1.36 16.85 -12.68
C ALA A 12 -0.74 15.89 -11.67
N PHE A 13 -1.55 15.03 -11.05
CA PHE A 13 -1.06 13.94 -10.22
C PHE A 13 -0.13 13.04 -11.04
N SER A 14 1.13 12.98 -10.67
CA SER A 14 2.12 12.19 -11.40
C SER A 14 2.26 10.79 -10.79
N GLN A 15 2.20 9.77 -11.66
CA GLN A 15 2.41 8.38 -11.26
C GLN A 15 3.91 8.03 -11.22
N ASN A 16 4.24 6.93 -10.55
CA ASN A 16 5.58 6.34 -10.62
C ASN A 16 5.96 5.97 -12.07
N THR A 17 6.96 6.63 -12.63
CA THR A 17 7.47 6.33 -13.97
C THR A 17 8.86 5.68 -13.96
N GLN A 18 9.61 5.78 -12.86
CA GLN A 18 11.01 5.39 -12.77
C GLN A 18 11.23 3.97 -12.26
N ILE A 19 10.42 3.54 -11.27
CA ILE A 19 10.64 2.24 -10.61
C ILE A 19 9.62 1.22 -11.13
N THR A 20 10.11 0.19 -11.83
CA THR A 20 9.29 -0.89 -12.39
C THR A 20 9.56 -2.25 -11.75
N SER A 21 10.34 -2.29 -10.67
CA SER A 21 10.71 -3.52 -9.96
C SER A 21 10.31 -3.46 -8.50
N PHE A 22 9.35 -4.27 -8.10
CA PHE A 22 8.97 -4.43 -6.68
C PHE A 22 10.15 -4.83 -5.80
N SER A 23 11.07 -5.67 -6.31
CA SER A 23 12.29 -6.04 -5.60
C SER A 23 13.23 -4.84 -5.38
N LYS A 24 13.32 -3.91 -6.34
CA LYS A 24 14.07 -2.66 -6.20
C LYS A 24 13.42 -1.77 -5.14
N SER A 25 12.11 -1.56 -5.20
CA SER A 25 11.37 -0.77 -4.20
C SER A 25 11.58 -1.28 -2.78
N LYS A 26 11.52 -2.60 -2.56
CA LYS A 26 11.79 -3.21 -1.24
C LYS A 26 13.18 -2.89 -0.69
N LYS A 27 14.21 -2.85 -1.54
CA LYS A 27 15.58 -2.51 -1.13
C LYS A 27 15.71 -1.03 -0.77
N LEU A 28 15.07 -0.16 -1.55
CA LEU A 28 15.06 1.29 -1.32
C LEU A 28 14.29 1.65 -0.05
N LEU A 29 13.12 1.05 0.14
CA LEU A 29 12.30 1.25 1.34
C LEU A 29 13.01 0.77 2.61
N LEU A 30 13.76 -0.34 2.56
CA LEU A 30 14.53 -0.80 3.71
C LEU A 30 15.56 0.25 4.16
N LYS A 31 16.15 1.01 3.23
CA LYS A 31 17.04 2.13 3.51
C LYS A 31 16.27 3.35 4.02
N LEU A 32 15.12 3.67 3.40
CA LEU A 32 14.27 4.80 3.75
C LEU A 32 13.76 4.72 5.20
N TYR A 33 13.37 3.52 5.63
CA TYR A 33 12.85 3.27 6.99
C TYR A 33 13.94 3.00 8.04
N LYS A 34 15.24 3.24 7.73
CA LYS A 34 16.35 2.94 8.65
C LYS A 34 16.21 3.64 10.00
N ASP A 35 15.79 4.89 9.98
CA ASP A 35 15.69 5.75 11.18
C ASP A 35 14.33 5.66 11.87
N THR A 36 13.30 5.15 11.17
CA THR A 36 11.94 4.98 11.70
C THR A 36 11.45 3.55 11.36
N PRO A 37 12.09 2.50 11.89
CA PRO A 37 11.80 1.11 11.56
C PRO A 37 10.58 0.60 12.33
N VAL A 38 9.37 1.06 11.96
CA VAL A 38 8.11 0.71 12.62
C VAL A 38 7.14 0.10 11.61
N THR A 39 6.43 -0.96 12.02
CA THR A 39 5.46 -1.66 11.17
C THR A 39 4.11 -0.97 11.15
N LEU A 40 3.46 -0.87 9.98
CA LEU A 40 2.19 -0.17 9.79
C LEU A 40 1.10 -0.64 10.77
N TYR A 41 0.65 -1.88 10.64
CA TYR A 41 -0.53 -2.36 11.37
C TYR A 41 -0.34 -2.44 12.87
N CYS A 42 0.81 -2.89 13.35
CA CYS A 42 1.02 -3.19 14.76
C CYS A 42 1.91 -2.18 15.51
N GLY A 43 2.60 -1.28 14.79
CA GLY A 43 3.53 -0.36 15.44
C GLY A 43 4.78 -1.03 16.05
N CYS A 44 5.09 -2.28 15.68
CA CYS A 44 6.28 -2.95 16.19
C CYS A 44 7.55 -2.35 15.58
N SER A 45 8.56 -2.10 16.40
CA SER A 45 9.90 -1.79 15.89
C SER A 45 10.51 -3.01 15.18
N TYR A 46 11.51 -2.77 14.30
CA TYR A 46 12.23 -3.87 13.66
C TYR A 46 13.68 -3.48 13.34
N LYS A 47 14.54 -4.49 13.19
CA LYS A 47 15.93 -4.30 12.72
C LYS A 47 16.15 -5.16 11.48
N GLY A 48 16.52 -4.51 10.36
CA GLY A 48 16.65 -5.18 9.07
C GLY A 48 15.32 -5.78 8.62
N LYS A 49 15.19 -7.11 8.65
CA LYS A 49 13.93 -7.81 8.31
C LYS A 49 13.30 -8.54 9.51
N LYS A 50 13.80 -8.34 10.73
CA LYS A 50 13.33 -9.02 11.94
C LYS A 50 12.55 -8.05 12.81
N PRO A 51 11.22 -8.26 13.03
CA PRO A 51 10.44 -7.46 13.94
C PRO A 51 10.77 -7.79 15.40
N ASN A 52 10.70 -6.78 16.26
CA ASN A 52 10.67 -6.93 17.70
C ASN A 52 9.20 -7.04 18.13
N LEU A 53 8.70 -8.26 18.29
CA LEU A 53 7.29 -8.53 18.56
C LEU A 53 6.87 -8.03 19.96
N SER A 54 7.80 -8.01 20.94
CA SER A 54 7.52 -7.53 22.29
C SER A 54 7.34 -6.02 22.36
N SER A 55 7.96 -5.25 21.44
CA SER A 55 7.84 -3.79 21.40
C SER A 55 6.42 -3.27 21.17
N CYS A 56 5.56 -4.11 20.60
CA CYS A 56 4.15 -3.80 20.35
C CYS A 56 3.17 -4.83 20.95
N GLY A 57 3.66 -5.75 21.80
CA GLY A 57 2.86 -6.80 22.40
C GLY A 57 2.20 -7.75 21.40
N TYR A 58 2.81 -7.96 20.24
CA TYR A 58 2.30 -8.88 19.22
C TYR A 58 2.44 -10.33 19.64
N ILE A 59 1.36 -11.10 19.50
CA ILE A 59 1.34 -12.55 19.77
C ILE A 59 1.07 -13.31 18.45
N PRO A 60 2.05 -14.12 17.96
CA PRO A 60 1.86 -14.94 16.77
C PRO A 60 0.71 -15.95 16.93
N LYS A 61 -0.14 -16.11 15.90
CA LYS A 61 -1.30 -17.02 15.94
C LYS A 61 -1.09 -18.33 15.20
N LYS A 62 -0.91 -18.25 13.90
CA LYS A 62 -0.90 -19.43 13.00
C LYS A 62 0.43 -19.67 12.32
N ASN A 63 1.17 -18.62 12.00
CA ASN A 63 2.37 -18.71 11.20
C ASN A 63 3.56 -17.98 11.87
N LYS A 64 4.13 -18.64 12.89
CA LYS A 64 5.30 -18.12 13.63
C LYS A 64 6.47 -17.75 12.69
N LYS A 65 6.71 -18.51 11.61
CA LYS A 65 7.76 -18.21 10.64
C LYS A 65 7.53 -16.88 9.93
N ARG A 66 6.28 -16.58 9.52
CA ARG A 66 5.94 -15.28 8.93
C ARG A 66 5.86 -14.17 9.96
N ALA A 67 5.42 -14.44 11.19
CA ALA A 67 5.41 -13.47 12.28
C ALA A 67 6.81 -12.91 12.58
N ASN A 68 7.85 -13.72 12.40
CA ASN A 68 9.25 -13.35 12.69
C ASN A 68 9.97 -12.68 11.50
N ARG A 69 9.26 -12.13 10.52
CA ARG A 69 9.87 -11.38 9.42
C ARG A 69 9.00 -10.21 8.99
N ILE A 70 9.66 -9.14 8.53
CA ILE A 70 9.01 -8.03 7.84
C ILE A 70 8.71 -8.42 6.40
N GLU A 71 7.49 -8.12 5.96
CA GLU A 71 7.08 -8.15 4.57
C GLU A 71 6.62 -6.75 4.15
N TRP A 72 6.79 -6.42 2.88
CA TRP A 72 6.30 -5.16 2.33
C TRP A 72 4.85 -5.33 1.90
N GLU A 73 3.98 -4.67 2.64
CA GLU A 73 2.55 -4.65 2.41
C GLU A 73 2.19 -3.72 1.26
N HIS A 74 1.35 -4.19 0.36
CA HIS A 74 0.63 -3.32 -0.56
C HIS A 74 -0.69 -2.90 0.12
N VAL A 75 -0.77 -1.67 0.63
CA VAL A 75 -1.98 -1.15 1.29
C VAL A 75 -3.17 -1.21 0.35
N VAL A 76 -3.03 -0.72 -0.88
CA VAL A 76 -3.91 -1.10 -1.99
C VAL A 76 -3.43 -2.43 -2.56
N PRO A 77 -4.16 -3.54 -2.37
CA PRO A 77 -3.68 -4.87 -2.75
C PRO A 77 -3.35 -4.97 -4.24
N ALA A 78 -2.21 -5.60 -4.54
CA ALA A 78 -1.85 -5.90 -5.93
C ALA A 78 -2.92 -6.73 -6.68
N HIS A 79 -3.72 -7.51 -5.94
CA HIS A 79 -4.89 -8.19 -6.49
C HIS A 79 -5.99 -7.20 -6.91
N ALA A 80 -6.26 -6.17 -6.11
CA ALA A 80 -7.34 -5.23 -6.37
C ALA A 80 -7.09 -4.49 -7.69
N PHE A 81 -5.96 -3.79 -7.82
CA PHE A 81 -5.65 -3.10 -9.08
C PHE A 81 -5.28 -4.08 -10.22
N GLY A 82 -4.76 -5.27 -9.89
CA GLY A 82 -4.44 -6.30 -10.86
C GLY A 82 -5.65 -6.74 -11.69
N GLN A 83 -6.83 -6.80 -11.07
CA GLN A 83 -8.08 -7.16 -11.77
C GLN A 83 -8.46 -6.17 -12.90
N SER A 84 -7.94 -4.96 -12.90
CA SER A 84 -8.17 -3.99 -13.99
C SER A 84 -7.38 -4.30 -15.26
N PHE A 85 -6.38 -5.20 -15.20
CA PHE A 85 -5.53 -5.56 -16.32
C PHE A 85 -6.01 -6.85 -17.00
N SER A 86 -6.10 -6.86 -18.32
CA SER A 86 -6.51 -8.04 -19.12
C SER A 86 -5.55 -9.21 -18.92
N GLU A 87 -4.25 -8.94 -18.83
CA GLU A 87 -3.20 -9.95 -18.65
C GLU A 87 -3.32 -10.67 -17.29
N TRP A 88 -3.85 -9.97 -16.30
CA TRP A 88 -4.16 -10.59 -15.00
C TRP A 88 -5.36 -11.53 -15.11
N ARG A 89 -6.46 -11.08 -15.74
CA ARG A 89 -7.70 -11.86 -15.83
C ARG A 89 -7.61 -13.00 -16.83
N ASN A 90 -7.10 -12.72 -18.01
CA ASN A 90 -7.19 -13.59 -19.20
C ASN A 90 -5.85 -14.25 -19.54
N GLY A 91 -4.71 -13.68 -19.08
CA GLY A 91 -3.39 -14.07 -19.54
C GLY A 91 -2.94 -13.29 -20.77
N HIS A 92 -1.85 -13.72 -21.37
CA HIS A 92 -1.27 -13.10 -22.57
C HIS A 92 -0.48 -14.16 -23.36
N PRO A 93 -0.37 -14.08 -24.70
CA PRO A 93 0.39 -15.05 -25.51
C PRO A 93 1.82 -15.28 -25.03
N LYS A 94 2.51 -14.25 -24.52
CA LYS A 94 3.86 -14.36 -23.94
C LYS A 94 3.89 -14.99 -22.54
N CYS A 95 2.74 -15.26 -21.91
CA CYS A 95 2.65 -15.86 -20.57
C CYS A 95 2.58 -17.38 -20.66
N VAL A 96 3.66 -17.98 -21.16
CA VAL A 96 3.84 -19.43 -21.29
C VAL A 96 5.08 -19.85 -20.52
N LYS A 97 5.01 -20.95 -19.80
CA LYS A 97 6.13 -21.61 -19.10
C LYS A 97 7.01 -22.37 -20.09
N LYS A 98 8.21 -22.77 -19.67
CA LYS A 98 9.12 -23.61 -20.50
C LYS A 98 8.46 -24.91 -20.99
N ASN A 99 7.54 -25.48 -20.23
CA ASN A 99 6.79 -26.70 -20.58
C ASN A 99 5.51 -26.45 -21.40
N GLY A 100 5.37 -25.28 -22.02
CA GLY A 100 4.21 -24.91 -22.85
C GLY A 100 2.94 -24.50 -22.07
N LYS A 101 2.90 -24.66 -20.73
CA LYS A 101 1.72 -24.33 -19.92
C LYS A 101 1.49 -22.83 -19.83
N LYS A 102 0.32 -22.35 -20.29
CA LYS A 102 -0.13 -20.95 -20.15
C LYS A 102 -0.37 -20.57 -18.70
N PHE A 103 -0.12 -19.33 -18.34
CA PHE A 103 -0.42 -18.79 -17.01
C PHE A 103 -0.98 -17.37 -17.08
N LYS A 104 -1.70 -16.95 -16.02
CA LYS A 104 -2.31 -15.64 -15.86
C LYS A 104 -2.04 -15.10 -14.45
N GLY A 105 -2.72 -14.02 -14.06
CA GLY A 105 -2.60 -13.40 -12.74
C GLY A 105 -1.35 -12.56 -12.61
N ARG A 106 -0.92 -12.35 -11.37
CA ARG A 106 0.19 -11.46 -11.01
C ARG A 106 1.45 -11.65 -11.88
N LYS A 107 1.86 -12.91 -12.04
CA LYS A 107 3.09 -13.23 -12.79
C LYS A 107 3.00 -12.87 -14.27
N CYS A 108 1.82 -13.01 -14.89
CA CYS A 108 1.62 -12.63 -16.29
C CYS A 108 1.61 -11.10 -16.43
N ALA A 109 0.82 -10.39 -15.63
CA ALA A 109 0.79 -8.92 -15.65
C ALA A 109 2.19 -8.33 -15.38
N GLU A 110 2.92 -8.84 -14.39
CA GLU A 110 4.30 -8.43 -14.11
C GLU A 110 5.25 -8.68 -15.30
N LYS A 111 5.08 -9.80 -16.00
CA LYS A 111 5.94 -10.15 -17.15
C LYS A 111 5.74 -9.20 -18.34
N VAL A 112 4.50 -8.84 -18.67
CA VAL A 112 4.19 -8.22 -19.95
C VAL A 112 3.67 -6.79 -19.87
N ASN A 113 3.16 -6.34 -18.71
CA ASN A 113 2.54 -5.02 -18.58
C ASN A 113 3.43 -4.06 -17.76
N LYS A 114 3.90 -2.96 -18.41
CA LYS A 114 4.80 -1.98 -17.78
C LYS A 114 4.08 -1.15 -16.73
N GLU A 115 2.83 -0.77 -16.96
CA GLU A 115 2.04 0.01 -15.99
C GLU A 115 1.75 -0.81 -14.74
N TYR A 116 1.37 -2.09 -14.88
CA TYR A 116 1.23 -2.98 -13.73
C TYR A 116 2.52 -3.06 -12.91
N ARG A 117 3.69 -3.16 -13.57
CA ARG A 117 4.98 -3.15 -12.85
C ARG A 117 5.22 -1.86 -12.09
N ARG A 118 4.85 -0.70 -12.66
CA ARG A 118 4.95 0.61 -11.98
C ARG A 118 4.05 0.67 -10.76
N MET A 119 2.78 0.25 -10.89
CA MET A 119 1.82 0.23 -9.78
C MET A 119 2.27 -0.68 -8.64
N GLN A 120 2.72 -1.89 -8.95
CA GLN A 120 3.17 -2.81 -7.89
C GLN A 120 4.52 -2.41 -7.27
N ALA A 121 5.28 -1.56 -7.93
CA ALA A 121 6.55 -1.02 -7.45
C ALA A 121 6.43 0.36 -6.81
N ASP A 122 5.25 0.96 -6.81
CA ASP A 122 5.01 2.29 -6.27
C ASP A 122 5.24 2.31 -4.75
N MET A 123 6.24 3.08 -4.33
CA MET A 123 6.70 3.11 -2.94
C MET A 123 5.70 3.78 -2.00
N PHE A 124 4.82 4.66 -2.51
CA PHE A 124 3.75 5.25 -1.70
C PHE A 124 2.71 4.23 -1.25
N ASN A 125 2.56 3.12 -1.99
CA ASN A 125 1.66 2.01 -1.64
C ASN A 125 2.33 0.90 -0.81
N LEU A 126 3.62 1.04 -0.44
CA LEU A 126 4.39 -0.04 0.18
C LEU A 126 4.81 0.32 1.60
N TYR A 127 4.41 -0.51 2.57
CA TYR A 127 4.68 -0.32 3.97
C TYR A 127 5.28 -1.57 4.63
N PRO A 128 6.16 -1.41 5.65
CA PRO A 128 6.64 -2.56 6.40
C PRO A 128 5.52 -3.12 7.28
N ALA A 129 5.32 -4.43 7.23
CA ALA A 129 4.32 -5.11 8.06
C ALA A 129 4.87 -6.42 8.60
N ILE A 130 4.33 -6.89 9.74
CA ILE A 130 4.58 -8.25 10.22
C ILE A 130 4.04 -9.22 9.17
N GLY A 131 4.87 -10.16 8.72
CA GLY A 131 4.52 -11.05 7.62
C GLY A 131 3.29 -11.91 7.87
N GLU A 132 2.98 -12.28 9.12
CA GLU A 132 1.75 -13.01 9.44
C GLU A 132 0.51 -12.12 9.25
N VAL A 133 0.54 -10.87 9.71
CA VAL A 133 -0.55 -9.90 9.52
C VAL A 133 -0.76 -9.64 8.04
N ASN A 134 0.32 -9.34 7.29
CA ASN A 134 0.26 -9.15 5.85
C ASN A 134 -0.39 -10.36 5.14
N GLY A 135 0.03 -11.57 5.49
CA GLY A 135 -0.56 -12.79 4.91
C GLY A 135 -2.03 -13.00 5.26
N ARG A 136 -2.45 -12.66 6.49
CA ARG A 136 -3.84 -12.78 6.93
C ARG A 136 -4.72 -11.68 6.35
N ARG A 137 -4.19 -10.46 6.23
CA ARG A 137 -4.85 -9.35 5.56
C ARG A 137 -5.16 -9.66 4.10
N SER A 138 -4.24 -10.36 3.40
CA SER A 138 -4.49 -10.81 2.02
C SER A 138 -4.91 -9.66 1.09
N ASN A 139 -6.02 -9.80 0.38
CA ASN A 139 -6.65 -8.75 -0.46
C ASN A 139 -7.97 -8.23 0.12
N TYR A 140 -8.16 -8.36 1.43
CA TYR A 140 -9.41 -7.99 2.08
C TYR A 140 -9.61 -6.47 2.11
N SER A 141 -10.87 -6.04 2.05
CA SER A 141 -11.25 -4.63 2.05
C SER A 141 -11.11 -4.03 3.45
N MET A 142 -10.69 -2.78 3.50
CA MET A 142 -10.74 -1.99 4.74
C MET A 142 -12.20 -1.74 5.15
N ALA A 143 -12.48 -1.80 6.45
CA ALA A 143 -13.82 -1.61 7.01
C ALA A 143 -13.74 -1.33 8.50
N ILE A 144 -14.86 -0.90 9.09
CA ILE A 144 -15.12 -0.97 10.53
C ILE A 144 -15.76 -2.32 10.84
N ILE A 145 -15.30 -3.02 11.89
CA ILE A 145 -15.76 -4.35 12.30
C ILE A 145 -16.32 -4.25 13.72
N LYS A 146 -17.61 -4.56 13.88
CA LYS A 146 -18.22 -4.59 15.21
C LYS A 146 -17.69 -5.74 16.06
N GLY A 147 -17.36 -5.45 17.30
CA GLY A 147 -16.88 -6.43 18.29
C GLY A 147 -15.43 -6.84 18.01
N GLU A 148 -14.53 -6.15 18.65
CA GLU A 148 -13.08 -6.38 18.53
C GLU A 148 -12.66 -7.68 19.21
N LYS A 149 -12.06 -8.56 18.44
CA LYS A 149 -11.35 -9.72 18.95
C LYS A 149 -9.87 -9.52 18.74
N ARG A 150 -9.15 -9.17 19.80
CA ARG A 150 -7.70 -8.97 19.79
C ARG A 150 -6.96 -10.29 19.47
N GLU A 151 -6.93 -10.67 18.19
CA GLU A 151 -6.33 -11.95 17.78
C GLU A 151 -4.81 -11.97 17.90
N PHE A 152 -4.13 -10.80 17.82
CA PHE A 152 -2.69 -10.69 17.79
C PHE A 152 -2.08 -10.04 19.03
N GLY A 153 -2.68 -10.27 20.22
CA GLY A 153 -2.27 -9.67 21.48
C GLY A 153 -2.63 -8.18 21.52
N LYS A 154 -1.66 -7.30 21.80
CA LYS A 154 -1.88 -5.84 21.85
C LYS A 154 -1.90 -5.19 20.44
N CYS A 155 -1.50 -5.93 19.38
CA CYS A 155 -1.60 -5.40 18.01
C CYS A 155 -3.06 -5.27 17.59
N ASP A 156 -3.48 -4.01 17.44
CA ASP A 156 -4.85 -3.61 17.16
C ASP A 156 -5.12 -3.68 15.65
N VAL A 157 -5.37 -4.88 15.16
CA VAL A 157 -5.83 -5.16 13.80
C VAL A 157 -6.82 -6.31 13.81
N GLU A 158 -8.04 -6.06 13.34
CA GLU A 158 -9.10 -7.05 13.24
C GLU A 158 -9.23 -7.56 11.81
N ILE A 159 -9.36 -8.89 11.68
CA ILE A 159 -9.54 -9.53 10.38
C ILE A 159 -10.70 -10.52 10.46
N LYS A 160 -11.85 -10.15 9.87
CA LYS A 160 -13.09 -10.94 9.93
C LYS A 160 -13.88 -10.86 8.62
N LYS A 161 -14.39 -11.98 8.13
CA LYS A 161 -15.28 -12.05 6.94
C LYS A 161 -14.74 -11.26 5.72
N LYS A 162 -13.45 -11.42 5.39
CA LYS A 162 -12.77 -10.71 4.28
C LYS A 162 -12.74 -9.17 4.44
N LYS A 163 -12.77 -8.69 5.66
CA LYS A 163 -12.62 -7.29 6.04
C LYS A 163 -11.46 -7.15 6.99
N VAL A 164 -10.84 -5.97 6.99
CA VAL A 164 -9.74 -5.60 7.89
C VAL A 164 -10.05 -4.24 8.49
N GLU A 165 -9.96 -4.17 9.80
CA GLU A 165 -9.98 -2.91 10.53
C GLU A 165 -8.58 -2.67 11.12
N PRO A 166 -7.88 -1.60 10.72
CA PRO A 166 -6.62 -1.21 11.32
C PRO A 166 -6.85 -0.36 12.56
N ARG A 167 -5.83 -0.27 13.42
CA ARG A 167 -5.81 0.67 14.55
C ARG A 167 -6.13 2.10 14.10
N GLU A 168 -6.72 2.88 14.98
CA GLU A 168 -7.22 4.23 14.64
C GLU A 168 -6.12 5.16 14.11
N SER A 169 -4.97 5.17 14.74
CA SER A 169 -3.84 6.05 14.44
C SER A 169 -3.11 5.79 13.12
N ILE A 170 -3.65 4.97 12.22
CA ILE A 170 -3.13 4.79 10.85
C ILE A 170 -4.25 4.75 9.81
N ARG A 171 -5.49 5.02 10.23
CA ARG A 171 -6.64 5.00 9.31
C ARG A 171 -6.52 6.07 8.24
N GLY A 172 -6.07 7.27 8.63
CA GLY A 172 -5.80 8.37 7.70
C GLY A 172 -4.69 8.05 6.72
N GLU A 173 -3.55 7.52 7.20
CA GLU A 173 -2.42 7.10 6.36
C GLU A 173 -2.84 6.05 5.32
N ILE A 174 -3.66 5.07 5.73
CA ILE A 174 -4.24 4.07 4.83
C ILE A 174 -5.19 4.73 3.82
N ALA A 175 -6.09 5.62 4.27
CA ALA A 175 -7.03 6.32 3.40
C ALA A 175 -6.30 7.15 2.34
N ARG A 176 -5.29 7.94 2.75
CA ARG A 176 -4.46 8.74 1.85
C ARG A 176 -3.68 7.89 0.84
N THR A 177 -3.24 6.70 1.25
CA THR A 177 -2.60 5.74 0.32
C THR A 177 -3.59 5.29 -0.77
N TYR A 178 -4.84 4.98 -0.40
CA TYR A 178 -5.88 4.65 -1.38
C TYR A 178 -6.21 5.83 -2.28
N MET A 179 -6.37 7.04 -1.73
CA MET A 179 -6.65 8.26 -2.49
C MET A 179 -5.53 8.58 -3.47
N TYR A 180 -4.26 8.48 -3.04
CA TYR A 180 -3.11 8.64 -3.92
C TYR A 180 -3.16 7.65 -5.09
N MET A 181 -3.27 6.37 -4.82
CA MET A 181 -3.28 5.35 -5.86
C MET A 181 -4.46 5.53 -6.84
N ASP A 182 -5.63 5.95 -6.34
CA ASP A 182 -6.82 6.21 -7.16
C ASP A 182 -6.63 7.44 -8.08
N SER A 183 -5.95 8.49 -7.59
CA SER A 183 -5.70 9.72 -8.33
C SER A 183 -4.62 9.56 -9.42
N VAL A 184 -3.52 8.87 -9.09
CA VAL A 184 -2.38 8.73 -10.03
C VAL A 184 -2.52 7.56 -11.01
N TYR A 185 -3.45 6.64 -10.75
CA TYR A 185 -3.78 5.50 -11.63
C TYR A 185 -5.29 5.47 -11.95
N PRO A 186 -5.79 6.49 -12.68
CA PRO A 186 -7.21 6.59 -12.95
C PRO A 186 -7.75 5.42 -13.77
N GLY A 187 -9.04 5.11 -13.59
CA GLY A 187 -9.71 4.02 -14.31
C GLY A 187 -9.40 2.61 -13.82
N ARG A 188 -8.62 2.47 -12.73
CA ARG A 188 -8.28 1.16 -12.15
C ARG A 188 -9.24 0.66 -11.08
N GLY A 189 -10.26 1.45 -10.72
CA GLY A 189 -11.29 1.06 -9.76
C GLY A 189 -10.75 0.78 -8.36
N ILE A 190 -9.78 1.58 -7.90
CA ILE A 190 -9.06 1.40 -6.64
C ILE A 190 -9.97 1.66 -5.46
N ILE A 191 -10.76 2.73 -5.51
CA ILE A 191 -11.73 3.07 -4.47
C ILE A 191 -13.16 2.83 -4.99
N SER A 192 -13.87 1.89 -4.37
CA SER A 192 -15.31 1.70 -4.66
C SER A 192 -16.15 2.85 -4.08
N LYS A 193 -17.34 3.09 -4.65
CA LYS A 193 -18.29 4.10 -4.12
C LYS A 193 -18.56 3.91 -2.62
N LYS A 194 -18.67 2.65 -2.17
CA LYS A 194 -18.89 2.32 -0.75
C LYS A 194 -17.72 2.73 0.14
N ASN A 195 -16.48 2.51 -0.31
CA ASN A 195 -15.29 2.79 0.50
C ASN A 195 -14.88 4.27 0.45
N ARG A 196 -15.39 5.07 -0.53
CA ARG A 196 -15.08 6.50 -0.61
C ARG A 196 -15.42 7.21 0.70
N LYS A 197 -16.65 7.07 1.16
CA LYS A 197 -17.11 7.70 2.42
C LYS A 197 -16.28 7.25 3.65
N LEU A 198 -15.87 5.98 3.68
CA LEU A 198 -15.03 5.48 4.77
C LEU A 198 -13.66 6.15 4.77
N PHE A 199 -13.02 6.22 3.61
CA PHE A 199 -11.69 6.82 3.49
C PHE A 199 -11.72 8.33 3.70
N ASP A 200 -12.79 9.03 3.26
CA ASP A 200 -12.98 10.46 3.55
C ASP A 200 -13.09 10.71 5.07
N ALA A 201 -13.87 9.87 5.78
CA ALA A 201 -13.99 9.95 7.22
C ALA A 201 -12.66 9.66 7.94
N TRP A 202 -11.93 8.62 7.51
CA TRP A 202 -10.62 8.28 8.09
C TRP A 202 -9.56 9.35 7.86
N ASN A 203 -9.51 9.92 6.65
CA ASN A 203 -8.60 11.03 6.34
C ASN A 203 -8.85 12.27 7.22
N LYS A 204 -10.14 12.53 7.55
CA LYS A 204 -10.51 13.64 8.43
C LYS A 204 -10.19 13.36 9.90
N SER A 205 -10.38 12.12 10.38
CA SER A 205 -10.21 11.77 11.79
C SER A 205 -8.75 11.52 12.19
N ASP A 206 -7.90 11.22 11.23
CA ASP A 206 -6.48 10.92 11.41
C ASP A 206 -5.68 11.76 10.40
N PRO A 207 -5.36 13.03 10.75
CA PRO A 207 -4.68 13.98 9.86
C PRO A 207 -3.24 13.56 9.55
N VAL A 208 -2.64 14.19 8.56
CA VAL A 208 -1.24 13.96 8.16
C VAL A 208 -0.31 14.27 9.34
N ASP A 209 0.61 13.35 9.62
CA ASP A 209 1.64 13.53 10.65
C ASP A 209 3.01 13.87 10.03
N GLU A 210 3.96 14.24 10.91
CA GLU A 210 5.32 14.59 10.50
C GLU A 210 6.05 13.46 9.77
N TRP A 211 5.80 12.20 10.20
CA TRP A 211 6.41 11.05 9.55
C TRP A 211 5.86 10.81 8.14
N GLU A 212 4.57 10.98 7.93
CA GLU A 212 3.98 10.90 6.59
C GLU A 212 4.60 11.94 5.65
N CYS A 213 4.77 13.18 6.13
CA CYS A 213 5.43 14.25 5.38
C CYS A 213 6.88 13.89 5.02
N GLU A 214 7.65 13.46 5.99
CA GLU A 214 9.05 13.09 5.79
C GLU A 214 9.18 11.87 4.86
N ARG A 215 8.33 10.85 5.07
CA ARG A 215 8.26 9.68 4.20
C ARG A 215 7.92 10.07 2.76
N ALA A 216 6.96 10.97 2.56
CA ALA A 216 6.56 11.43 1.24
C ALA A 216 7.71 12.16 0.53
N LYS A 217 8.40 13.07 1.21
CA LYS A 217 9.59 13.78 0.69
C LYS A 217 10.72 12.82 0.31
N ARG A 218 10.98 11.80 1.16
CA ARG A 218 12.01 10.79 0.87
C ARG A 218 11.65 9.93 -0.35
N ILE A 219 10.38 9.53 -0.49
CA ILE A 219 9.93 8.76 -1.65
C ILE A 219 10.00 9.60 -2.92
N GLU A 220 9.57 10.86 -2.87
CA GLU A 220 9.64 11.78 -4.00
C GLU A 220 11.08 11.89 -4.56
N LYS A 221 12.08 12.07 -3.69
CA LYS A 221 13.51 12.09 -4.08
C LYS A 221 13.96 10.79 -4.77
N ILE A 222 13.39 9.65 -4.39
CA ILE A 222 13.80 8.32 -4.89
C ILE A 222 13.01 7.93 -6.14
N GLN A 223 11.71 8.20 -6.16
CA GLN A 223 10.76 7.72 -7.17
C GLN A 223 10.47 8.77 -8.25
N GLY A 224 10.72 10.05 -7.96
CA GLY A 224 10.63 11.16 -8.91
C GLY A 224 9.22 11.67 -9.15
N ASN A 225 8.24 11.27 -8.34
CA ASN A 225 6.88 11.81 -8.38
C ASN A 225 6.39 12.19 -6.99
N ARG A 226 5.54 13.21 -6.93
CA ARG A 226 5.03 13.79 -5.69
C ARG A 226 3.69 13.16 -5.29
N ASN A 227 3.49 12.97 -4.00
CA ASN A 227 2.21 12.57 -3.42
C ASN A 227 1.43 13.80 -2.95
N GLU A 228 0.65 14.41 -3.85
CA GLU A 228 -0.11 15.62 -3.55
C GLU A 228 -1.20 15.39 -2.48
N VAL A 229 -1.67 14.15 -2.29
CA VAL A 229 -2.67 13.85 -1.26
C VAL A 229 -2.12 14.05 0.15
N VAL A 230 -0.82 13.77 0.36
CA VAL A 230 -0.13 14.01 1.64
C VAL A 230 0.49 15.39 1.68
N MET A 231 1.20 15.77 0.61
CA MET A 231 2.08 16.94 0.61
C MET A 231 1.36 18.29 0.68
N ARG A 232 0.06 18.35 0.37
CA ARG A 232 -0.75 19.57 0.54
C ARG A 232 -0.98 19.96 2.01
N ASP A 233 -0.91 18.96 2.91
CA ASP A 233 -1.16 19.12 4.35
C ASP A 233 0.16 19.10 5.16
N CYS A 234 1.29 19.09 4.46
CA CYS A 234 2.63 19.23 5.02
C CYS A 234 3.13 20.68 4.97
#